data_eb91e5709b3ee982033de46425757a90
#
_entry.id   eb91e5709b3ee982033de46425757a90
#
_cell.length_a   1.000
_cell.length_b   1.000
_cell.length_c   1.000
_cell.angle_alpha   90.00
_cell.angle_beta   90.00
_cell.angle_gamma   90.00
#
_symmetry.space_group_name_H-M   'P 1'
#
loop_
_entity.id
_entity.type
_entity.pdbx_description
1 polymer ?
#
loop_
_entity_poly.entity_id
_entity_poly.type
_entity_poly.pdbx_seq_one_letter_code
_entity_poly.pdbx_strand_id
1 'polypeptide(L)' 'MDYNYDDIEKVLGFTSWSNRKKIDELFRIDSYMYTNLGSDSTEKERAATERKSKRIYKEISKIDPVIGSELLRSIM' A
#
# COMPACT_ATOMS: atom_id res chain seq x y z
N MET A 1 6.59 11.57 10.34
CA MET A 1 7.68 10.83 9.68
C MET A 1 7.10 10.05 8.51
N ASP A 2 7.71 10.17 7.35
CA ASP A 2 7.17 9.59 6.14
C ASP A 2 7.87 8.28 5.80
N TYR A 3 7.08 7.22 5.73
CA TYR A 3 7.55 5.93 5.25
C TYR A 3 7.18 5.79 3.77
N ASN A 4 7.95 5.00 3.04
CA ASN A 4 7.68 4.74 1.64
C ASN A 4 7.53 3.23 1.42
N TYR A 5 7.35 2.82 0.15
CA TYR A 5 7.14 1.42 -0.17
C TYR A 5 8.24 0.50 0.37
N ASP A 6 9.50 0.96 0.35
CA ASP A 6 10.62 0.15 0.83
C ASP A 6 10.58 -0.07 2.34
N ASP A 7 9.78 0.73 3.06
CA ASP A 7 9.64 0.62 4.51
C ASP A 7 8.46 -0.25 4.95
N ILE A 8 7.76 -0.89 4.02
CA ILE A 8 6.55 -1.67 4.32
C ILE A 8 6.82 -2.73 5.39
N GLU A 9 7.90 -3.51 5.25
CA GLU A 9 8.22 -4.55 6.22
C GLU A 9 8.54 -3.97 7.58
N LYS A 10 9.16 -2.81 7.61
CA LYS A 10 9.46 -2.09 8.84
C LYS A 10 8.16 -1.67 9.53
N VAL A 11 7.22 -1.10 8.78
CA VAL A 11 5.92 -0.70 9.31
C VAL A 11 5.17 -1.90 9.87
N LEU A 12 5.15 -3.00 9.14
CA LEU A 12 4.49 -4.23 9.56
C LEU A 12 5.12 -4.81 10.83
N GLY A 13 6.41 -4.58 11.03
CA GLY A 13 7.15 -5.10 12.18
C GLY A 13 7.04 -4.27 13.45
N PHE A 14 6.40 -3.12 13.40
CA PHE A 14 6.26 -2.27 14.59
C PHE A 14 5.28 -2.88 15.58
N THR A 15 5.78 -3.46 16.65
CA THR A 15 4.95 -4.14 17.65
C THR A 15 4.15 -3.16 18.51
N SER A 16 4.59 -1.91 18.61
CA SER A 16 3.89 -0.88 19.38
C SER A 16 2.75 -0.21 18.63
N TRP A 17 2.63 -0.47 17.33
CA TRP A 17 1.57 0.12 16.51
C TRP A 17 0.34 -0.78 16.52
N SER A 18 -0.84 -0.14 16.61
CA SER A 18 -2.11 -0.86 16.44
C SER A 18 -2.25 -1.29 14.97
N ASN A 19 -3.12 -2.28 14.73
CA ASN A 19 -3.41 -2.71 13.36
C ASN A 19 -3.96 -1.55 12.53
N ARG A 20 -4.81 -0.73 13.11
CA ARG A 20 -5.37 0.42 12.40
C ARG A 20 -4.29 1.41 11.98
N LYS A 21 -3.32 1.66 12.87
CA LYS A 21 -2.23 2.58 12.55
C LYS A 21 -1.39 2.04 11.40
N LYS A 22 -1.13 0.73 11.39
CA LYS A 22 -0.39 0.09 10.30
C LYS A 22 -1.15 0.21 8.98
N ILE A 23 -2.45 -0.05 8.99
CA ILE A 23 -3.30 0.05 7.81
C ILE A 23 -3.33 1.48 7.28
N ASP A 24 -3.52 2.46 8.16
CA ASP A 24 -3.55 3.86 7.77
C ASP A 24 -2.23 4.28 7.10
N GLU A 25 -1.10 3.83 7.63
CA GLU A 25 0.20 4.15 7.04
C GLU A 25 0.39 3.46 5.69
N LEU A 26 -0.07 2.23 5.56
CA LEU A 26 -0.01 1.52 4.27
C LEU A 26 -0.86 2.22 3.21
N PHE A 27 -2.04 2.71 3.58
CA PHE A 27 -2.87 3.51 2.67
C PHE A 27 -2.17 4.80 2.26
N ARG A 28 -1.50 5.45 3.19
CA ARG A 28 -0.77 6.68 2.90
C ARG A 28 0.36 6.42 1.89
N ILE A 29 1.09 5.33 2.08
CA ILE A 29 2.16 4.92 1.17
C ILE A 29 1.59 4.66 -0.23
N ASP A 30 0.47 3.95 -0.30
CA ASP A 30 -0.20 3.65 -1.56
C ASP A 30 -0.61 4.92 -2.30
N SER A 31 -1.26 5.84 -1.60
CA SER A 31 -1.68 7.12 -2.18
C SER A 31 -0.50 7.93 -2.67
N TYR A 32 0.59 7.92 -1.91
CA TYR A 32 1.80 8.65 -2.28
C TYR A 32 2.40 8.12 -3.58
N MET A 33 2.42 6.80 -3.76
CA MET A 33 2.93 6.20 -4.99
C MET A 33 2.15 6.67 -6.21
N TYR A 34 0.82 6.69 -6.13
CA TYR A 34 -0.01 7.14 -7.24
C TYR A 34 0.11 8.64 -7.48
N THR A 35 0.28 9.43 -6.42
CA THR A 35 0.47 10.87 -6.54
C THR A 35 1.75 11.20 -7.31
N ASN A 36 2.78 10.36 -7.21
CA ASN A 36 4.04 10.56 -7.90
C ASN A 36 4.00 10.18 -9.38
N LEU A 37 2.93 9.53 -9.84
CA LEU A 37 2.77 9.24 -11.25
C LEU A 37 2.28 10.51 -11.96
N GLY A 38 3.11 11.06 -12.85
CA GLY A 38 2.72 12.20 -13.65
C GLY A 38 1.92 11.80 -14.88
N SER A 39 1.40 12.79 -15.59
CA SER A 39 0.67 12.55 -16.84
C SER A 39 1.56 11.95 -17.94
N ASP A 40 2.87 12.13 -17.80
CA ASP A 40 3.88 11.60 -18.72
C ASP A 40 4.47 10.26 -18.26
N SER A 41 3.90 9.65 -17.22
CA SER A 41 4.37 8.35 -16.75
C SER A 41 4.18 7.28 -17.82
N THR A 42 5.17 6.39 -17.94
CA THR A 42 5.10 5.28 -18.89
C THR A 42 4.18 4.18 -18.38
N GLU A 43 3.74 3.30 -19.30
CA GLU A 43 2.95 2.14 -18.91
C GLU A 43 3.72 1.24 -17.94
N LYS A 44 5.03 1.14 -18.12
CA LYS A 44 5.89 0.35 -17.25
C LYS A 44 5.89 0.89 -15.84
N GLU A 45 5.95 2.22 -15.68
CA GLU A 45 5.91 2.86 -14.37
C GLU A 45 4.55 2.64 -13.69
N ARG A 46 3.47 2.76 -14.46
CA ARG A 46 2.12 2.54 -13.94
C ARG A 46 1.92 1.09 -13.52
N ALA A 47 2.39 0.16 -14.33
CA ALA A 47 2.31 -1.26 -14.03
C ALA A 47 3.11 -1.61 -12.77
N ALA A 48 4.29 -1.02 -12.61
CA ALA A 48 5.10 -1.23 -11.41
C ALA A 48 4.38 -0.72 -10.15
N THR A 49 3.77 0.47 -10.23
CA THR A 49 3.02 1.04 -9.11
C THR A 49 1.82 0.17 -8.78
N GLU A 50 1.12 -0.33 -9.79
CA GLU A 50 -0.02 -1.21 -9.58
C GLU A 50 0.37 -2.51 -8.87
N ARG A 51 1.49 -3.11 -9.24
CA ARG A 51 1.99 -4.30 -8.57
C ARG A 51 2.34 -4.02 -7.11
N LYS A 52 2.94 -2.87 -6.84
CA LYS A 52 3.27 -2.46 -5.48
C LYS A 52 2.00 -2.22 -4.65
N SER A 53 0.99 -1.60 -5.26
CA SER A 53 -0.29 -1.37 -4.63
C SER A 53 -0.97 -2.69 -4.26
N LYS A 54 -0.94 -3.67 -5.15
CA LYS A 54 -1.50 -4.99 -4.87
C LYS A 54 -0.81 -5.67 -3.69
N ARG A 55 0.50 -5.52 -3.59
CA ARG A 55 1.25 -6.05 -2.44
C ARG A 55 0.81 -5.38 -1.14
N ILE A 56 0.64 -4.06 -1.17
CA ILE A 56 0.17 -3.32 0.01
C ILE A 56 -1.20 -3.84 0.45
N TYR A 57 -2.10 -4.03 -0.50
CA TYR A 57 -3.44 -4.52 -0.18
C TYR A 57 -3.44 -5.95 0.35
N LYS A 58 -2.53 -6.80 -0.13
CA LYS A 58 -2.35 -8.14 0.42
C LYS A 58 -1.87 -8.10 1.86
N GLU A 59 -0.96 -7.17 2.18
CA GLU A 59 -0.49 -7.01 3.55
C GLU A 59 -1.60 -6.48 4.47
N ILE A 60 -2.42 -5.56 3.97
CA ILE A 60 -3.59 -5.08 4.70
C ILE A 60 -4.56 -6.25 4.94
N SER A 61 -4.73 -7.13 3.95
CA SER A 61 -5.58 -8.30 4.07
C SER A 61 -5.14 -9.25 5.18
N LYS A 62 -3.84 -9.34 5.42
CA LYS A 62 -3.31 -10.16 6.52
C LYS A 62 -3.65 -9.55 7.88
N ILE A 63 -3.72 -8.22 7.95
CA ILE A 63 -4.06 -7.51 9.18
C ILE A 63 -5.57 -7.50 9.39
N ASP A 64 -6.32 -7.16 8.32
CA ASP A 64 -7.78 -7.11 8.33
C ASP A 64 -8.32 -7.70 7.03
N PRO A 65 -8.74 -8.98 7.05
CA PRO A 65 -9.19 -9.66 5.83
C PRO A 65 -10.39 -9.01 5.15
N VAL A 66 -11.26 -8.37 5.90
CA VAL A 66 -12.46 -7.73 5.33
C VAL A 66 -12.05 -6.52 4.49
N ILE A 67 -11.26 -5.62 5.07
CA ILE A 67 -10.78 -4.43 4.37
C ILE A 67 -9.91 -4.82 3.18
N GLY A 68 -8.98 -5.77 3.39
CA GLY A 68 -8.09 -6.21 2.34
C GLY A 68 -8.82 -6.82 1.15
N SER A 69 -9.83 -7.64 1.40
CA SER A 69 -10.63 -8.25 0.34
C SER A 69 -11.36 -7.21 -0.49
N GLU A 70 -11.94 -6.19 0.15
CA GLU A 70 -12.63 -5.14 -0.56
C GLU A 70 -11.69 -4.33 -1.44
N LEU A 71 -10.49 -4.04 -0.95
CA LEU A 71 -9.49 -3.31 -1.72
C LEU A 71 -9.02 -4.11 -2.93
N LEU A 72 -8.71 -5.38 -2.73
CA LEU A 72 -8.25 -6.24 -3.83
C LEU A 72 -9.34 -6.41 -4.88
N ARG A 73 -10.59 -6.48 -4.47
CA ARG A 73 -11.72 -6.60 -5.39
C ARG A 73 -11.89 -5.36 -6.26
N SER A 74 -11.59 -4.19 -5.71
CA SER A 74 -11.78 -2.94 -6.45
C SER A 74 -10.72 -2.70 -7.52
N ILE A 75 -9.57 -3.38 -7.46
CA ILE A 75 -8.49 -3.22 -8.43
C ILE A 75 -8.36 -4.37 -9.41
N MET A 76 -9.18 -5.40 -9.28
CA MET A 76 -9.17 -6.55 -10.18
C MET A 76 -10.32 -6.52 -11.18
#